data_2d17217ae2a092dbeb9fd160a2a50b93
#
_entry.id   2d17217ae2a092dbeb9fd160a2a50b93
#
_cell.length_a   1.000
_cell.length_b   1.000
_cell.length_c   1.000
_cell.angle_alpha   90.00
_cell.angle_beta   90.00
_cell.angle_gamma   90.00
#
_symmetry.space_group_name_H-M   'P 1'
#
loop_
_entity.id
_entity.type
_entity.pdbx_description
1 polymer ?
#
loop_
_entity_poly.entity_id
_entity_poly.type
_entity_poly.pdbx_seq_one_letter_code
_entity_poly.pdbx_strand_id
1 'polypeptide(L)'
;MSEAFHIISDGSCDLPMELTKEKDITVVPFYVSFEEGKYQKEMIEIGVREFYQEMVDHPDVYPKSSMPSVQDYVDAFLPFVKAGTPIICICITTKFSGSMQSALNAKAILEEEYPNAQIYVCDSTVNTVLQGIYVLEAVRLRDAGKSYQESIDRLNEIKSSGRIFFTVGNMEYLKHGGRIGKVASVAGSLLGIKPIITLKEGEIFPSGIGRSRRKTVDKNIDLLLAYFAEEKADIANYSVCVGYGYDYEEAVEFRDRLAGRLKEKG
;
A
#
# COMPACT_ATOMS: atom_id res chain seq x y z
N MET A 1 -26.81 -3.13 18.38
CA MET A 1 -25.87 -2.03 18.07
C MET A 1 -24.67 -2.71 17.41
N SER A 2 -24.28 -2.33 16.22
CA SER A 2 -23.05 -2.85 15.59
C SER A 2 -21.88 -2.47 16.51
N GLU A 3 -21.04 -3.41 16.89
CA GLU A 3 -19.81 -3.11 17.62
C GLU A 3 -18.92 -2.27 16.71
N ALA A 4 -18.72 -1.00 17.09
CA ALA A 4 -17.78 -0.14 16.38
C ALA A 4 -16.37 -0.73 16.55
N PHE A 5 -15.65 -0.93 15.46
CA PHE A 5 -14.27 -1.42 15.46
C PHE A 5 -13.30 -0.31 15.04
N HIS A 6 -12.06 -0.42 15.46
CA HIS A 6 -10.99 0.49 15.06
C HIS A 6 -10.17 -0.08 13.91
N ILE A 7 -9.66 0.80 13.05
CA ILE A 7 -8.88 0.42 11.86
C ILE A 7 -7.44 0.85 12.07
N ILE A 8 -6.53 -0.11 11.92
CA ILE A 8 -5.08 0.10 12.01
C ILE A 8 -4.46 -0.39 10.69
N SER A 9 -3.47 0.34 10.19
CA SER A 9 -2.67 -0.10 9.05
C SER A 9 -1.20 0.21 9.30
N ASP A 10 -0.30 -0.50 8.63
CA ASP A 10 1.09 -0.03 8.56
C ASP A 10 1.24 1.12 7.54
N GLY A 11 2.38 1.82 7.60
CA GLY A 11 2.65 3.00 6.79
C GLY A 11 2.62 2.77 5.28
N SER A 12 2.72 1.50 4.84
CA SER A 12 2.61 1.16 3.42
C SER A 12 1.26 1.48 2.79
N CYS A 13 0.26 1.89 3.57
CA CYS A 13 -1.04 2.33 3.02
C CYS A 13 -0.97 3.67 2.27
N ASP A 14 0.11 4.43 2.42
CA ASP A 14 0.36 5.72 1.76
C ASP A 14 -0.80 6.73 1.88
N LEU A 15 -1.60 6.63 2.94
CA LEU A 15 -2.67 7.58 3.20
C LEU A 15 -2.11 8.87 3.82
N PRO A 16 -2.52 10.05 3.33
CA PRO A 16 -2.14 11.32 3.95
C PRO A 16 -2.55 11.40 5.42
N MET A 17 -1.71 12.01 6.26
CA MET A 17 -1.94 12.12 7.70
C MET A 17 -3.25 12.85 8.04
N GLU A 18 -3.62 13.84 7.24
CA GLU A 18 -4.88 14.57 7.39
C GLU A 18 -6.08 13.63 7.19
N LEU A 19 -5.99 12.76 6.18
CA LEU A 19 -7.06 11.79 5.88
C LEU A 19 -7.14 10.69 6.95
N THR A 20 -6.00 10.20 7.46
CA THR A 20 -6.00 9.19 8.52
C THR A 20 -6.60 9.74 9.82
N LYS A 21 -6.32 11.01 10.14
CA LYS A 21 -6.94 11.70 11.28
C LYS A 21 -8.45 11.92 11.07
N GLU A 22 -8.85 12.40 9.90
CA GLU A 22 -10.27 12.61 9.56
C GLU A 22 -11.09 11.31 9.67
N LYS A 23 -10.50 10.20 9.21
CA LYS A 23 -11.15 8.89 9.15
C LYS A 23 -10.93 8.02 10.37
N ASP A 24 -10.29 8.54 11.42
CA ASP A 24 -9.97 7.79 12.62
C ASP A 24 -9.28 6.45 12.31
N ILE A 25 -8.13 6.54 11.65
CA ILE A 25 -7.26 5.43 11.29
C ILE A 25 -5.95 5.59 12.03
N THR A 26 -5.49 4.55 12.72
CA THR A 26 -4.14 4.51 13.30
C THR A 26 -3.16 3.93 12.28
N VAL A 27 -2.06 4.63 12.03
CA VAL A 27 -0.99 4.16 11.15
C VAL A 27 0.24 3.84 11.97
N VAL A 28 0.77 2.62 11.80
CA VAL A 28 2.04 2.17 12.40
C VAL A 28 3.15 2.39 11.39
N PRO A 29 4.05 3.38 11.61
CA PRO A 29 5.01 3.80 10.60
C PRO A 29 6.13 2.79 10.38
N PHE A 30 6.62 2.70 9.14
CA PHE A 30 7.91 2.08 8.86
C PHE A 30 9.06 2.97 9.31
N TYR A 31 10.23 2.41 9.34
CA TYR A 31 11.48 3.13 9.55
C TYR A 31 12.21 3.24 8.22
N VAL A 32 12.76 4.40 7.92
CA VAL A 32 13.55 4.65 6.71
C VAL A 32 14.93 5.19 7.08
N SER A 33 15.91 4.92 6.24
CA SER A 33 17.29 5.34 6.46
C SER A 33 18.01 5.61 5.15
N PHE A 34 18.71 6.75 5.06
CA PHE A 34 19.67 7.06 4.01
C PHE A 34 21.12 6.79 4.44
N GLU A 35 21.35 6.66 5.75
CA GLU A 35 22.66 6.42 6.34
C GLU A 35 22.62 5.17 7.23
N GLU A 36 23.62 4.33 7.15
CA GLU A 36 23.66 3.08 7.91
C GLU A 36 23.53 3.31 9.42
N GLY A 37 22.58 2.59 10.02
CA GLY A 37 22.29 2.67 11.46
C GLY A 37 21.45 3.86 11.92
N LYS A 38 21.09 4.79 11.02
CA LYS A 38 20.25 5.95 11.35
C LYS A 38 18.85 5.80 10.75
N TYR A 39 17.95 5.20 11.50
CA TYR A 39 16.58 5.02 11.09
C TYR A 39 15.67 6.10 11.67
N GLN A 40 14.76 6.60 10.84
CA GLN A 40 13.75 7.60 11.18
C GLN A 40 12.35 7.02 10.91
N LYS A 41 11.40 7.31 11.78
CA LYS A 41 9.99 6.93 11.55
C LYS A 41 9.41 7.81 10.44
N GLU A 42 8.94 7.16 9.37
CA GLU A 42 8.27 7.86 8.26
C GLU A 42 7.06 8.65 8.75
N MET A 43 6.77 9.77 8.11
CA MET A 43 5.68 10.71 8.43
C MET A 43 5.74 11.34 9.83
N ILE A 44 6.62 10.89 10.72
CA ILE A 44 6.79 11.41 12.08
C ILE A 44 8.12 12.17 12.21
N GLU A 45 9.24 11.53 11.87
CA GLU A 45 10.59 12.07 12.00
C GLU A 45 11.16 12.56 10.67
N ILE A 46 10.61 12.06 9.54
CA ILE A 46 10.90 12.52 8.20
C ILE A 46 9.60 12.61 7.39
N GLY A 47 9.36 13.75 6.75
CA GLY A 47 8.20 13.98 5.90
C GLY A 47 8.33 13.26 4.56
N VAL A 48 7.18 12.90 3.94
CA VAL A 48 7.16 12.20 2.63
C VAL A 48 7.88 13.02 1.55
N ARG A 49 7.62 14.33 1.49
CA ARG A 49 8.28 15.20 0.49
C ARG A 49 9.78 15.32 0.74
N GLU A 50 10.20 15.42 1.99
CA GLU A 50 11.61 15.46 2.39
C GLU A 50 12.32 14.17 2.00
N PHE A 51 11.70 13.01 2.27
CA PHE A 51 12.25 11.71 1.88
C PHE A 51 12.51 11.61 0.36
N TYR A 52 11.54 12.02 -0.46
CA TYR A 52 11.72 11.99 -1.92
C TYR A 52 12.67 13.08 -2.42
N GLN A 53 12.76 14.22 -1.73
CA GLN A 53 13.74 15.25 -2.07
C GLN A 53 15.17 14.74 -1.83
N GLU A 54 15.39 14.05 -0.71
CA GLU A 54 16.68 13.42 -0.42
C GLU A 54 17.10 12.42 -1.50
N MET A 55 16.15 11.61 -2.01
CA MET A 55 16.42 10.69 -3.14
C MET A 55 16.75 11.41 -4.44
N VAL A 56 16.20 12.59 -4.68
CA VAL A 56 16.47 13.42 -5.88
C VAL A 56 17.84 14.10 -5.76
N ASP A 57 18.16 14.62 -4.59
CA ASP A 57 19.41 15.34 -4.33
C ASP A 57 20.62 14.39 -4.27
N HIS A 58 20.37 13.13 -3.87
CA HIS A 58 21.42 12.10 -3.73
C HIS A 58 21.06 10.83 -4.52
N PRO A 59 21.04 10.87 -5.86
CA PRO A 59 20.53 9.78 -6.70
C PRO A 59 21.32 8.46 -6.63
N ASP A 60 22.55 8.52 -6.09
CA ASP A 60 23.41 7.35 -5.89
C ASP A 60 23.25 6.72 -4.50
N VAL A 61 22.46 7.33 -3.61
CA VAL A 61 22.13 6.82 -2.28
C VAL A 61 20.79 6.09 -2.34
N TYR A 62 20.81 4.80 -2.02
CA TYR A 62 19.62 3.98 -2.01
C TYR A 62 19.08 3.84 -0.57
N PRO A 63 17.92 4.43 -0.26
CA PRO A 63 17.37 4.34 1.08
C PRO A 63 17.02 2.90 1.44
N LYS A 64 17.16 2.58 2.72
CA LYS A 64 16.73 1.33 3.32
C LYS A 64 15.45 1.54 4.10
N SER A 65 14.64 0.51 4.24
CA SER A 65 13.48 0.52 5.12
C SER A 65 13.51 -0.66 6.07
N SER A 66 12.94 -0.48 7.25
CA SER A 66 12.68 -1.53 8.22
C SER A 66 11.20 -1.54 8.59
N MET A 67 10.65 -2.73 8.78
CA MET A 67 9.27 -2.90 9.20
C MET A 67 9.05 -2.37 10.62
N PRO A 68 7.81 -2.02 10.99
CA PRO A 68 7.44 -1.73 12.38
C PRO A 68 7.80 -2.89 13.30
N SER A 69 8.28 -2.57 14.49
CA SER A 69 8.59 -3.57 15.51
C SER A 69 7.32 -4.17 16.13
N VAL A 70 7.47 -5.28 16.85
CA VAL A 70 6.37 -5.85 17.66
C VAL A 70 5.87 -4.83 18.68
N GLN A 71 6.79 -4.06 19.28
CA GLN A 71 6.43 -3.04 20.27
C GLN A 71 5.61 -1.90 19.66
N ASP A 72 5.93 -1.45 18.45
CA ASP A 72 5.14 -0.42 17.75
C ASP A 72 3.68 -0.87 17.56
N TYR A 73 3.46 -2.15 17.25
CA TYR A 73 2.11 -2.71 17.14
C TYR A 73 1.44 -2.91 18.50
N VAL A 74 2.17 -3.34 19.55
CA VAL A 74 1.62 -3.41 20.91
C VAL A 74 1.13 -2.04 21.35
N ASP A 75 1.94 -1.00 21.16
CA ASP A 75 1.59 0.37 21.52
C ASP A 75 0.37 0.88 20.74
N ALA A 76 0.24 0.49 19.47
CA ALA A 76 -0.89 0.86 18.62
C ALA A 76 -2.19 0.12 18.99
N PHE A 77 -2.12 -1.15 19.40
CA PHE A 77 -3.29 -1.97 19.72
C PHE A 77 -3.80 -1.73 21.16
N LEU A 78 -2.89 -1.53 22.10
CA LEU A 78 -3.18 -1.52 23.54
C LEU A 78 -4.30 -0.55 23.96
N PRO A 79 -4.39 0.69 23.46
CA PRO A 79 -5.48 1.60 23.83
C PRO A 79 -6.87 1.03 23.51
N PHE A 80 -7.02 0.39 22.36
CA PHE A 80 -8.28 -0.18 21.89
C PHE A 80 -8.61 -1.49 22.59
N VAL A 81 -7.61 -2.33 22.84
CA VAL A 81 -7.75 -3.56 23.62
C VAL A 81 -8.23 -3.24 25.04
N LYS A 82 -7.64 -2.25 25.70
CA LYS A 82 -8.08 -1.79 27.05
C LYS A 82 -9.50 -1.22 27.04
N ALA A 83 -9.91 -0.60 25.94
CA ALA A 83 -11.26 -0.08 25.76
C ALA A 83 -12.29 -1.15 25.38
N GLY A 84 -11.85 -2.39 25.10
CA GLY A 84 -12.71 -3.46 24.58
C GLY A 84 -13.19 -3.23 23.15
N THR A 85 -12.48 -2.39 22.39
CA THR A 85 -12.80 -2.06 21.00
C THR A 85 -12.14 -3.09 20.06
N PRO A 86 -12.90 -3.79 19.20
CA PRO A 86 -12.34 -4.68 18.19
C PRO A 86 -11.43 -3.94 17.21
N ILE A 87 -10.39 -4.61 16.72
CA ILE A 87 -9.38 -4.05 15.81
C ILE A 87 -9.34 -4.83 14.50
N ILE A 88 -9.40 -4.11 13.37
CA ILE A 88 -9.00 -4.62 12.06
C ILE A 88 -7.66 -3.98 11.69
N CYS A 89 -6.59 -4.79 11.69
CA CYS A 89 -5.24 -4.37 11.30
C CYS A 89 -4.92 -4.86 9.89
N ILE A 90 -4.68 -3.93 8.97
CA ILE A 90 -4.40 -4.20 7.56
C ILE A 90 -2.93 -3.95 7.29
N CYS A 91 -2.18 -5.01 6.92
CA CYS A 91 -0.75 -4.94 6.68
C CYS A 91 -0.43 -5.08 5.19
N ILE A 92 0.72 -4.53 4.80
CA ILE A 92 1.35 -4.77 3.49
C ILE A 92 1.46 -6.26 3.19
N THR A 93 1.46 -6.62 1.90
CA THR A 93 1.70 -8.00 1.48
C THR A 93 2.90 -8.64 2.18
N THR A 94 2.69 -9.85 2.69
CA THR A 94 3.74 -10.68 3.35
C THR A 94 4.88 -11.06 2.40
N LYS A 95 4.68 -10.88 1.08
CA LYS A 95 5.73 -11.10 0.07
C LYS A 95 6.79 -9.98 0.07
N PHE A 96 6.47 -8.81 0.62
CA PHE A 96 7.38 -7.65 0.63
C PHE A 96 7.92 -7.32 2.02
N SER A 97 7.17 -7.62 3.08
CA SER A 97 7.53 -7.22 4.44
C SER A 97 7.09 -8.25 5.48
N GLY A 98 7.85 -8.33 6.56
CA GLY A 98 7.46 -9.06 7.76
C GLY A 98 6.52 -8.27 8.70
N SER A 99 6.01 -7.11 8.29
CA SER A 99 5.16 -6.22 9.07
C SER A 99 3.97 -6.97 9.70
N MET A 100 3.27 -7.80 8.92
CA MET A 100 2.17 -8.63 9.43
C MET A 100 2.63 -9.59 10.54
N GLN A 101 3.84 -10.15 10.46
CA GLN A 101 4.34 -11.04 11.51
C GLN A 101 4.58 -10.27 12.82
N SER A 102 5.07 -9.02 12.75
CA SER A 102 5.17 -8.15 13.92
C SER A 102 3.80 -7.89 14.55
N ALA A 103 2.79 -7.60 13.73
CA ALA A 103 1.42 -7.40 14.18
C ALA A 103 0.81 -8.66 14.81
N LEU A 104 1.04 -9.85 14.24
CA LEU A 104 0.59 -11.12 14.79
C LEU A 104 1.27 -11.44 16.13
N ASN A 105 2.55 -11.14 16.28
CA ASN A 105 3.25 -11.32 17.54
C ASN A 105 2.73 -10.36 18.60
N ALA A 106 2.46 -9.09 18.24
CA ALA A 106 1.84 -8.12 19.14
C ALA A 106 0.44 -8.55 19.60
N LYS A 107 -0.36 -9.08 18.65
CA LYS A 107 -1.66 -9.68 18.95
C LYS A 107 -1.53 -10.79 20.01
N ALA A 108 -0.63 -11.75 19.79
CA ALA A 108 -0.43 -12.88 20.70
C ALA A 108 -0.06 -12.41 22.12
N ILE A 109 0.85 -11.43 22.23
CA ILE A 109 1.24 -10.84 23.54
C ILE A 109 0.02 -10.22 24.24
N LEU A 110 -0.79 -9.45 23.50
CA LEU A 110 -1.95 -8.79 24.10
C LEU A 110 -3.07 -9.77 24.44
N GLU A 111 -3.27 -10.84 23.69
CA GLU A 111 -4.28 -11.86 23.98
C GLU A 111 -3.93 -12.70 25.24
N GLU A 112 -2.65 -12.81 25.61
CA GLU A 112 -2.25 -13.41 26.88
C GLU A 112 -2.70 -12.58 28.09
N GLU A 113 -2.61 -11.25 28.00
CA GLU A 113 -3.01 -10.33 29.07
C GLU A 113 -4.51 -9.97 29.01
N TYR A 114 -5.07 -9.92 27.80
CA TYR A 114 -6.47 -9.55 27.53
C TYR A 114 -7.17 -10.65 26.71
N PRO A 115 -7.60 -11.76 27.31
CA PRO A 115 -8.13 -12.94 26.59
C PRO A 115 -9.40 -12.66 25.75
N ASN A 116 -10.09 -11.57 26.01
CA ASN A 116 -11.28 -11.16 25.24
C ASN A 116 -10.98 -10.14 24.14
N ALA A 117 -9.70 -9.82 23.89
CA ALA A 117 -9.32 -8.90 22.82
C ALA A 117 -9.75 -9.47 21.46
N GLN A 118 -10.38 -8.62 20.63
CA GLN A 118 -10.76 -8.97 19.28
C GLN A 118 -9.82 -8.25 18.31
N ILE A 119 -8.78 -8.94 17.85
CA ILE A 119 -7.78 -8.38 16.94
C ILE A 119 -7.73 -9.26 15.68
N TYR A 120 -8.17 -8.73 14.54
CA TYR A 120 -8.00 -9.33 13.24
C TYR A 120 -6.82 -8.69 12.50
N VAL A 121 -5.83 -9.49 12.12
CA VAL A 121 -4.67 -9.04 11.34
C VAL A 121 -4.78 -9.60 9.93
N CYS A 122 -4.73 -8.73 8.93
CA CYS A 122 -4.99 -9.05 7.52
C CYS A 122 -3.75 -8.77 6.66
N ASP A 123 -3.30 -9.78 5.89
CA ASP A 123 -2.44 -9.55 4.72
C ASP A 123 -3.30 -8.95 3.61
N SER A 124 -3.06 -7.68 3.26
CA SER A 124 -3.80 -7.02 2.18
C SER A 124 -3.50 -7.61 0.80
N THR A 125 -2.40 -8.37 0.65
CA THR A 125 -1.85 -8.84 -0.63
C THR A 125 -1.51 -7.73 -1.63
N VAL A 126 -1.44 -6.51 -1.15
CA VAL A 126 -1.12 -5.30 -1.91
C VAL A 126 -0.18 -4.40 -1.11
N ASN A 127 0.14 -3.23 -1.64
CA ASN A 127 0.92 -2.20 -0.97
C ASN A 127 0.50 -0.81 -1.47
N THR A 128 1.16 0.23 -1.00
CA THR A 128 1.03 1.63 -1.43
C THR A 128 -0.43 2.09 -1.49
N VAL A 129 -0.76 2.95 -2.42
CA VAL A 129 -2.09 3.55 -2.59
C VAL A 129 -3.23 2.52 -2.73
N LEU A 130 -2.96 1.31 -3.22
CA LEU A 130 -3.99 0.28 -3.29
C LEU A 130 -4.29 -0.31 -1.91
N GLN A 131 -3.28 -0.45 -1.04
CA GLN A 131 -3.52 -0.78 0.37
C GLN A 131 -4.31 0.36 1.03
N GLY A 132 -4.00 1.63 0.70
CA GLY A 132 -4.79 2.77 1.16
C GLY A 132 -6.26 2.68 0.76
N ILE A 133 -6.57 2.34 -0.50
CA ILE A 133 -7.97 2.10 -0.93
C ILE A 133 -8.60 0.97 -0.12
N TYR A 134 -7.88 -0.11 0.13
CA TYR A 134 -8.38 -1.25 0.91
C TYR A 134 -8.67 -0.86 2.38
N VAL A 135 -7.83 -0.01 2.98
CA VAL A 135 -8.07 0.58 4.29
C VAL A 135 -9.30 1.49 4.28
N LEU A 136 -9.47 2.32 3.25
CA LEU A 136 -10.66 3.18 3.10
C LEU A 136 -11.94 2.37 2.87
N GLU A 137 -11.86 1.19 2.28
CA GLU A 137 -13.02 0.30 2.19
C GLU A 137 -13.42 -0.23 3.58
N ALA A 138 -12.46 -0.55 4.46
CA ALA A 138 -12.75 -0.89 5.84
C ALA A 138 -13.43 0.28 6.58
N VAL A 139 -12.99 1.52 6.34
CA VAL A 139 -13.64 2.74 6.85
C VAL A 139 -15.07 2.84 6.34
N ARG A 140 -15.29 2.66 5.04
CA ARG A 140 -16.62 2.72 4.43
C ARG A 140 -17.58 1.71 5.06
N LEU A 141 -17.12 0.49 5.33
CA LEU A 141 -17.92 -0.55 5.98
C LEU A 141 -18.25 -0.16 7.42
N ARG A 142 -17.28 0.32 8.20
CA ARG A 142 -17.49 0.84 9.56
C ARG A 142 -18.52 1.97 9.58
N ASP A 143 -18.34 2.97 8.72
CA ASP A 143 -19.17 4.16 8.67
C ASP A 143 -20.59 3.84 8.15
N ALA A 144 -20.74 2.76 7.37
CA ALA A 144 -22.04 2.20 6.97
C ALA A 144 -22.70 1.35 8.07
N GLY A 145 -22.10 1.24 9.26
CA GLY A 145 -22.65 0.49 10.39
C GLY A 145 -22.57 -1.04 10.23
N LYS A 146 -21.68 -1.54 9.37
CA LYS A 146 -21.43 -2.98 9.28
C LYS A 146 -20.76 -3.49 10.55
N SER A 147 -21.11 -4.71 10.95
CA SER A 147 -20.46 -5.35 12.09
C SER A 147 -19.00 -5.66 11.79
N TYR A 148 -18.22 -5.90 12.85
CA TYR A 148 -16.82 -6.33 12.78
C TYR A 148 -16.65 -7.55 11.85
N GLN A 149 -17.47 -8.60 12.02
CA GLN A 149 -17.38 -9.82 11.23
C GLN A 149 -17.80 -9.59 9.76
N GLU A 150 -18.91 -8.89 9.49
CA GLU A 150 -19.32 -8.57 8.11
C GLU A 150 -18.23 -7.77 7.37
N SER A 151 -17.53 -6.91 8.08
CA SER A 151 -16.44 -6.11 7.50
C SER A 151 -15.24 -6.97 7.17
N ILE A 152 -14.85 -7.90 8.05
CA ILE A 152 -13.78 -8.89 7.78
C ILE A 152 -14.14 -9.75 6.58
N ASP A 153 -15.36 -10.27 6.52
CA ASP A 153 -15.82 -11.15 5.43
C ASP A 153 -15.77 -10.41 4.09
N ARG A 154 -16.26 -9.16 4.05
CA ARG A 154 -16.21 -8.32 2.84
C ARG A 154 -14.78 -8.00 2.41
N LEU A 155 -13.92 -7.64 3.33
CA LEU A 155 -12.50 -7.39 3.03
C LEU A 155 -11.83 -8.64 2.44
N ASN A 156 -12.08 -9.81 3.00
CA ASN A 156 -11.55 -11.07 2.46
C ASN A 156 -12.11 -11.39 1.06
N GLU A 157 -13.37 -11.10 0.79
CA GLU A 157 -14.00 -11.29 -0.53
C GLU A 157 -13.31 -10.45 -1.63
N ILE A 158 -13.05 -9.16 -1.34
CA ILE A 158 -12.50 -8.23 -2.35
C ILE A 158 -10.98 -8.27 -2.46
N LYS A 159 -10.30 -8.92 -1.55
CA LYS A 159 -8.83 -8.91 -1.40
C LYS A 159 -8.07 -9.22 -2.70
N SER A 160 -8.58 -10.14 -3.52
CA SER A 160 -7.92 -10.55 -4.77
C SER A 160 -8.28 -9.69 -5.99
N SER A 161 -9.23 -8.75 -5.86
CA SER A 161 -9.70 -7.94 -6.99
C SER A 161 -8.79 -6.76 -7.33
N GLY A 162 -7.89 -6.40 -6.42
CA GLY A 162 -7.01 -5.24 -6.60
C GLY A 162 -5.83 -5.52 -7.53
N ARG A 163 -5.43 -4.51 -8.33
CA ARG A 163 -4.24 -4.54 -9.19
C ARG A 163 -3.53 -3.20 -9.14
N ILE A 164 -2.19 -3.23 -9.20
CA ILE A 164 -1.39 -2.02 -9.43
C ILE A 164 -0.65 -2.20 -10.74
N PHE A 165 -0.77 -1.22 -11.62
CA PHE A 165 0.03 -1.10 -12.84
C PHE A 165 0.95 0.10 -12.68
N PHE A 166 2.25 -0.11 -12.77
CA PHE A 166 3.20 0.95 -12.49
C PHE A 166 4.46 0.87 -13.33
N THR A 167 5.20 1.96 -13.34
CA THR A 167 6.53 2.04 -13.93
C THR A 167 7.47 2.76 -12.97
N VAL A 168 8.73 2.40 -13.03
CA VAL A 168 9.79 3.05 -12.25
C VAL A 168 10.80 3.71 -13.19
N GLY A 169 11.40 4.78 -12.75
CA GLY A 169 12.45 5.47 -13.49
C GLY A 169 13.73 4.63 -13.62
N ASN A 170 14.03 3.90 -12.54
CA ASN A 170 15.23 3.09 -12.40
C ASN A 170 14.92 1.82 -11.61
N MET A 171 15.39 0.67 -12.11
CA MET A 171 15.22 -0.64 -11.45
C MET A 171 16.15 -0.85 -10.24
N GLU A 172 17.17 -0.01 -10.09
CA GLU A 172 18.16 -0.15 -9.02
C GLU A 172 17.51 -0.05 -7.63
N TYR A 173 16.48 0.80 -7.46
CA TYR A 173 15.75 0.89 -6.18
C TYR A 173 15.08 -0.45 -5.81
N LEU A 174 14.44 -1.13 -6.75
CA LEU A 174 13.85 -2.45 -6.52
C LEU A 174 14.91 -3.52 -6.23
N LYS A 175 16.06 -3.42 -6.90
CA LYS A 175 17.19 -4.34 -6.73
C LYS A 175 17.84 -4.15 -5.37
N HIS A 176 18.23 -2.91 -5.01
CA HIS A 176 18.83 -2.58 -3.71
C HIS A 176 17.88 -2.85 -2.55
N GLY A 177 16.57 -2.62 -2.73
CA GLY A 177 15.54 -2.96 -1.78
C GLY A 177 15.27 -4.47 -1.64
N GLY A 178 15.77 -5.31 -2.55
CA GLY A 178 15.55 -6.75 -2.54
C GLY A 178 14.11 -7.19 -2.89
N ARG A 179 13.26 -6.30 -3.37
CA ARG A 179 11.87 -6.59 -3.76
C ARG A 179 11.67 -6.62 -5.27
N ILE A 180 12.75 -6.83 -6.03
CA ILE A 180 12.71 -6.94 -7.48
C ILE A 180 11.94 -8.17 -8.00
N GLY A 181 11.86 -9.24 -7.20
CA GLY A 181 11.05 -10.42 -7.50
C GLY A 181 11.22 -10.96 -8.92
N LYS A 182 10.10 -11.33 -9.55
CA LYS A 182 10.06 -11.89 -10.92
C LYS A 182 10.44 -10.87 -12.00
N VAL A 183 10.50 -9.58 -11.67
CA VAL A 183 10.90 -8.50 -12.59
C VAL A 183 12.41 -8.52 -12.85
N ALA A 184 13.20 -9.21 -12.01
CA ALA A 184 14.63 -9.38 -12.19
C ALA A 184 15.00 -9.95 -13.58
N SER A 185 14.16 -10.78 -14.16
CA SER A 185 14.38 -11.37 -15.50
C SER A 185 14.44 -10.36 -16.63
N VAL A 186 13.83 -9.19 -16.47
CA VAL A 186 13.82 -8.10 -17.46
C VAL A 186 14.76 -6.94 -17.08
N ALA A 187 15.25 -6.90 -15.85
CA ALA A 187 16.09 -5.82 -15.33
C ALA A 187 17.50 -5.80 -15.95
N GLY A 188 18.02 -6.94 -16.41
CA GLY A 188 19.38 -7.09 -16.90
C GLY A 188 19.57 -6.82 -18.38
N SER A 189 18.53 -6.57 -19.17
CA SER A 189 18.64 -6.73 -20.61
C SER A 189 18.86 -5.46 -21.43
N LEU A 190 18.54 -4.23 -20.94
CA LEU A 190 18.63 -3.05 -21.81
C LEU A 190 18.76 -1.73 -21.03
N LEU A 191 19.86 -1.02 -21.24
CA LEU A 191 20.05 0.38 -20.80
C LEU A 191 18.95 1.28 -21.41
N GLY A 192 18.28 2.08 -20.60
CA GLY A 192 17.30 3.08 -21.03
C GLY A 192 15.87 2.58 -21.21
N ILE A 193 15.58 1.31 -20.91
CA ILE A 193 14.21 0.78 -20.94
C ILE A 193 13.49 1.09 -19.64
N LYS A 194 12.22 1.47 -19.76
CA LYS A 194 11.31 1.68 -18.64
C LYS A 194 10.40 0.46 -18.51
N PRO A 195 10.51 -0.30 -17.41
CA PRO A 195 9.68 -1.46 -17.20
C PRO A 195 8.24 -1.04 -16.92
N ILE A 196 7.31 -1.89 -17.34
CA ILE A 196 5.92 -1.84 -16.93
C ILE A 196 5.68 -3.07 -16.06
N ILE A 197 5.17 -2.85 -14.87
CA ILE A 197 5.08 -3.83 -13.82
C ILE A 197 3.65 -3.91 -13.32
N THR A 198 3.18 -5.13 -13.08
CA THR A 198 1.90 -5.37 -12.41
C THR A 198 2.14 -5.99 -11.06
N LEU A 199 1.50 -5.45 -10.03
CA LEU A 199 1.35 -6.12 -8.73
C LEU A 199 -0.01 -6.80 -8.70
N LYS A 200 -0.02 -8.08 -8.41
CA LYS A 200 -1.20 -8.91 -8.17
C LYS A 200 -0.88 -10.02 -7.18
N GLU A 201 -1.83 -10.36 -6.33
CA GLU A 201 -1.70 -11.46 -5.36
C GLU A 201 -0.41 -11.36 -4.51
N GLY A 202 -0.04 -10.14 -4.16
CA GLY A 202 1.12 -9.86 -3.30
C GLY A 202 2.48 -9.80 -4.00
N GLU A 203 2.58 -10.11 -5.29
CA GLU A 203 3.83 -10.18 -6.03
C GLU A 203 3.86 -9.26 -7.24
N ILE A 204 5.05 -8.88 -7.68
CA ILE A 204 5.26 -8.08 -8.90
C ILE A 204 5.66 -8.96 -10.09
N PHE A 205 5.11 -8.62 -11.24
CA PHE A 205 5.32 -9.31 -12.52
C PHE A 205 5.71 -8.33 -13.61
N PRO A 206 6.60 -8.71 -14.54
CA PRO A 206 6.86 -7.90 -15.71
C PRO A 206 5.63 -7.95 -16.64
N SER A 207 5.14 -6.78 -17.06
CA SER A 207 3.96 -6.64 -17.92
C SER A 207 4.25 -5.90 -19.22
N GLY A 208 5.50 -5.57 -19.44
CA GLY A 208 5.96 -4.95 -20.67
C GLY A 208 7.13 -4.01 -20.48
N ILE A 209 7.47 -3.36 -21.56
CA ILE A 209 8.55 -2.36 -21.61
C ILE A 209 8.11 -1.15 -22.42
N GLY A 210 8.62 0.01 -22.07
CA GLY A 210 8.47 1.25 -22.81
C GLY A 210 9.80 1.86 -23.18
N ARG A 211 9.84 2.57 -24.32
CA ARG A 211 11.03 3.27 -24.79
C ARG A 211 11.02 4.76 -24.46
N SER A 212 9.88 5.32 -24.10
CA SER A 212 9.75 6.70 -23.65
C SER A 212 8.85 6.78 -22.44
N ARG A 213 9.11 7.76 -21.54
CA ARG A 213 8.34 7.94 -20.30
C ARG A 213 6.84 8.02 -20.57
N ARG A 214 6.42 8.94 -21.45
CA ARG A 214 5.00 9.15 -21.77
C ARG A 214 4.31 7.88 -22.28
N LYS A 215 4.91 7.20 -23.27
CA LYS A 215 4.33 5.96 -23.82
C LYS A 215 4.27 4.83 -22.78
N THR A 216 5.25 4.79 -21.85
CA THR A 216 5.27 3.79 -20.78
C THR A 216 4.16 4.05 -19.77
N VAL A 217 3.97 5.32 -19.42
CA VAL A 217 2.91 5.74 -18.51
C VAL A 217 1.52 5.45 -19.11
N ASP A 218 1.31 5.77 -20.41
CA ASP A 218 0.04 5.49 -21.11
C ASP A 218 -0.28 3.98 -21.18
N LYS A 219 0.73 3.12 -21.29
CA LYS A 219 0.53 1.67 -21.29
C LYS A 219 -0.04 1.13 -19.96
N ASN A 220 0.16 1.83 -18.84
CA ASN A 220 -0.49 1.45 -17.57
C ASN A 220 -2.01 1.63 -17.66
N ILE A 221 -2.48 2.64 -18.40
CA ILE A 221 -3.93 2.83 -18.66
C ILE A 221 -4.44 1.67 -19.52
N ASP A 222 -3.71 1.30 -20.59
CA ASP A 222 -4.12 0.20 -21.46
C ASP A 222 -4.21 -1.13 -20.69
N LEU A 223 -3.26 -1.40 -19.78
CA LEU A 223 -3.30 -2.59 -18.92
C LEU A 223 -4.48 -2.59 -17.95
N LEU A 224 -4.79 -1.43 -17.35
CA LEU A 224 -5.96 -1.31 -16.47
C LEU A 224 -7.28 -1.56 -17.24
N LEU A 225 -7.41 -0.97 -18.43
CA LEU A 225 -8.59 -1.17 -19.26
C LEU A 225 -8.71 -2.62 -19.76
N ALA A 226 -7.58 -3.26 -20.09
CA ALA A 226 -7.53 -4.68 -20.44
C ALA A 226 -7.97 -5.56 -19.26
N TYR A 227 -7.48 -5.27 -18.05
CA TYR A 227 -7.89 -5.95 -16.82
C TYR A 227 -9.40 -5.89 -16.62
N PHE A 228 -10.01 -4.70 -16.71
CA PHE A 228 -11.47 -4.57 -16.59
C PHE A 228 -12.23 -5.36 -17.65
N ALA A 229 -11.73 -5.39 -18.88
CA ALA A 229 -12.35 -6.15 -19.97
C ALA A 229 -12.23 -7.68 -19.77
N GLU A 230 -11.09 -8.16 -19.32
CA GLU A 230 -10.83 -9.59 -19.03
C GLU A 230 -11.69 -10.10 -17.88
N GLU A 231 -11.77 -9.34 -16.79
CA GLU A 231 -12.59 -9.67 -15.62
C GLU A 231 -14.09 -9.42 -15.87
N LYS A 232 -14.48 -8.83 -17.00
CA LYS A 232 -15.85 -8.35 -17.27
C LYS A 232 -16.39 -7.47 -16.15
N ALA A 233 -15.50 -6.68 -15.57
CA ALA A 233 -15.77 -5.87 -14.39
C ALA A 233 -16.59 -4.63 -14.76
N ASP A 234 -17.60 -4.34 -13.96
CA ASP A 234 -18.27 -3.05 -14.00
C ASP A 234 -17.35 -2.01 -13.32
N ILE A 235 -16.81 -1.09 -14.12
CA ILE A 235 -15.85 -0.06 -13.67
C ILE A 235 -16.45 0.80 -12.54
N ALA A 236 -17.76 1.01 -12.54
CA ALA A 236 -18.45 1.79 -11.51
C ALA A 236 -18.33 1.18 -10.10
N ASN A 237 -18.01 -0.11 -10.00
CA ASN A 237 -17.82 -0.81 -8.73
C ASN A 237 -16.37 -0.79 -8.23
N TYR A 238 -15.47 -0.11 -8.95
CA TYR A 238 -14.05 -0.04 -8.59
C TYR A 238 -13.62 1.38 -8.18
N SER A 239 -12.79 1.45 -7.17
CA SER A 239 -12.04 2.66 -6.85
C SER A 239 -10.72 2.65 -7.61
N VAL A 240 -10.43 3.72 -8.34
CA VAL A 240 -9.19 3.88 -9.10
C VAL A 240 -8.45 5.11 -8.60
N CYS A 241 -7.16 4.95 -8.29
CA CYS A 241 -6.32 6.07 -7.89
C CYS A 241 -4.97 6.08 -8.63
N VAL A 242 -4.34 7.23 -8.61
CA VAL A 242 -2.98 7.45 -9.13
C VAL A 242 -2.07 7.73 -7.96
N GLY A 243 -1.06 6.88 -7.78
CA GLY A 243 0.03 7.09 -6.83
C GLY A 243 1.27 7.62 -7.54
N TYR A 244 2.03 8.48 -6.87
CA TYR A 244 3.27 9.04 -7.37
C TYR A 244 4.29 9.21 -6.23
N GLY A 245 5.58 9.23 -6.60
CA GLY A 245 6.65 9.52 -5.65
C GLY A 245 6.96 11.02 -5.57
N TYR A 246 7.53 11.59 -6.61
CA TYR A 246 8.08 12.96 -6.58
C TYR A 246 7.38 13.94 -7.52
N ASP A 247 7.10 13.54 -8.76
CA ASP A 247 6.58 14.41 -9.82
C ASP A 247 5.04 14.51 -9.76
N TYR A 248 4.57 15.53 -9.05
CA TYR A 248 3.14 15.80 -8.90
C TYR A 248 2.47 16.24 -10.21
N GLU A 249 3.15 17.03 -11.03
CA GLU A 249 2.59 17.54 -12.29
C GLU A 249 2.36 16.41 -13.28
N GLU A 250 3.33 15.49 -13.42
CA GLU A 250 3.16 14.27 -14.23
C GLU A 250 1.99 13.42 -13.71
N ALA A 251 1.85 13.31 -12.40
CA ALA A 251 0.75 12.54 -11.80
C ALA A 251 -0.63 13.16 -12.10
N VAL A 252 -0.74 14.48 -12.04
CA VAL A 252 -1.98 15.20 -12.39
C VAL A 252 -2.32 15.00 -13.87
N GLU A 253 -1.37 15.19 -14.77
CA GLU A 253 -1.58 14.94 -16.21
C GLU A 253 -2.00 13.49 -16.49
N PHE A 254 -1.36 12.53 -15.80
CA PHE A 254 -1.70 11.12 -15.92
C PHE A 254 -3.10 10.82 -15.42
N ARG A 255 -3.47 11.35 -14.25
CA ARG A 255 -4.83 11.23 -13.68
C ARG A 255 -5.89 11.73 -14.67
N ASP A 256 -5.67 12.88 -15.28
CA ASP A 256 -6.65 13.50 -16.18
C ASP A 256 -6.82 12.69 -17.46
N ARG A 257 -5.71 12.12 -18.01
CA ARG A 257 -5.77 11.18 -19.15
C ARG A 257 -6.50 9.89 -18.78
N LEU A 258 -6.19 9.32 -17.61
CA LEU A 258 -6.84 8.13 -17.09
C LEU A 258 -8.34 8.34 -16.94
N ALA A 259 -8.76 9.45 -16.31
CA ALA A 259 -10.15 9.80 -16.12
C ALA A 259 -10.91 9.97 -17.45
N GLY A 260 -10.25 10.58 -18.47
CA GLY A 260 -10.81 10.66 -19.81
C GLY A 260 -11.06 9.28 -20.43
N ARG A 261 -10.07 8.40 -20.38
CA ARG A 261 -10.15 7.03 -20.92
C ARG A 261 -11.18 6.14 -20.19
N LEU A 262 -11.35 6.32 -18.88
CA LEU A 262 -12.37 5.60 -18.11
C LEU A 262 -13.77 6.05 -18.50
N LYS A 263 -14.00 7.37 -18.67
CA LYS A 263 -15.29 7.92 -19.12
C LYS A 263 -15.73 7.45 -20.50
N GLU A 264 -14.80 7.13 -21.39
CA GLU A 264 -15.09 6.58 -22.73
C GLU A 264 -15.57 5.12 -22.67
N LYS A 265 -15.41 4.46 -21.54
CA LYS A 265 -15.70 3.02 -21.36
C LYS A 265 -16.92 2.73 -20.49
N GLY A 266 -17.46 3.71 -19.81
CA GLY A 266 -18.60 3.61 -18.90
C GLY A 266 -18.59 4.67 -17.85
#